data_6c9b4ae5505950e4e9a92976ebe9206a
#
_entry.id   6c9b4ae5505950e4e9a92976ebe9206a
#
_cell.length_a   1.000
_cell.length_b   1.000
_cell.length_c   1.000
_cell.angle_alpha   90.00
_cell.angle_beta   90.00
_cell.angle_gamma   90.00
#
_symmetry.space_group_name_H-M   'P 1'
#
loop_
_entity.id
_entity.type
_entity.pdbx_description
1 polymer ?
#
loop_
_entity_poly.entity_id
_entity_poly.type
_entity_poly.pdbx_seq_one_letter_code
_entity_poly.pdbx_strand_id
1 'polypeptide(L)'
;MKNKISAAFVIALTILTSCERYIDLTGTGPEKLLVVNGYVRSDESEHSVLVAWSTFKEVKPVNAAHLECYVNGTKVSETSDLQKAENSIPAIKRMTFNADFKAGDEVRVVVESEGTRVESVSVAPKAPVIVKADTTTVKAKDSSGNLENFALFSVTVQDVKGEDNYYRALMDLDSKYFIKWVSEEETEHKVGDCVDEGSKSLVIDNSQEPLLRRRIGKEKKDDDDWNFYNNRYNIFTDSQFRNSEYTMKLIVNHYRYLHNFCNFGYNPENVKVEEDREVVVKIMSMSKLTYLYMNDYMFDHSSQGDWSLVSELPYPSNVKGGTGLVSVITAATFNVRLPKWQLPDNIWTNY
;
A
#
# COMPACT_ATOMS: atom_id res chain seq x y z
N MET A 1 2.73 31.52 48.74
CA MET A 1 2.40 30.40 47.84
C MET A 1 2.04 30.93 46.45
N LYS A 2 2.94 31.62 45.73
CA LYS A 2 2.64 32.20 44.39
C LYS A 2 3.70 31.94 43.32
N ASN A 3 4.69 31.06 43.50
CA ASN A 3 5.78 30.90 42.51
C ASN A 3 6.00 29.48 42.02
N LYS A 4 5.04 28.54 42.09
CA LYS A 4 5.22 27.15 41.60
C LYS A 4 4.31 26.77 40.40
N ILE A 5 3.50 27.67 39.88
CA ILE A 5 2.58 27.38 38.78
C ILE A 5 3.15 27.81 37.40
N SER A 6 4.17 28.70 37.39
CA SER A 6 4.72 29.19 36.10
C SER A 6 5.75 28.25 35.44
N ALA A 7 6.36 27.29 36.15
CA ALA A 7 7.36 26.42 35.57
C ALA A 7 6.75 25.22 34.80
N ALA A 8 5.56 24.79 35.18
CA ALA A 8 4.88 23.65 34.51
C ALA A 8 4.26 24.03 33.16
N PHE A 9 3.96 25.32 32.94
CA PHE A 9 3.35 25.78 31.68
C PHE A 9 4.37 26.04 30.56
N VAL A 10 5.65 26.21 30.90
CA VAL A 10 6.72 26.44 29.90
C VAL A 10 7.22 25.12 29.31
N ILE A 11 7.13 24.00 30.05
CA ILE A 11 7.57 22.68 29.57
C ILE A 11 6.54 22.03 28.63
N ALA A 12 5.27 22.40 28.73
CA ALA A 12 4.21 21.88 27.84
C ALA A 12 4.16 22.54 26.47
N LEU A 13 4.88 23.64 26.23
CA LEU A 13 4.84 24.35 24.94
C LEU A 13 5.97 23.96 23.98
N THR A 14 6.89 23.11 24.38
CA THR A 14 8.04 22.71 23.53
C THR A 14 7.85 21.40 22.76
N ILE A 15 6.69 20.75 22.89
CA ILE A 15 6.43 19.44 22.22
C ILE A 15 5.66 19.58 20.89
N LEU A 16 5.26 20.78 20.50
CA LEU A 16 4.42 21.01 19.31
C LEU A 16 5.16 21.58 18.08
N THR A 17 6.48 21.55 18.04
CA THR A 17 7.18 21.86 16.77
C THR A 17 7.46 20.58 16.00
N SER A 18 6.42 19.99 15.41
CA SER A 18 6.58 19.21 14.20
C SER A 18 7.08 20.17 13.12
N CYS A 19 8.39 20.28 12.96
CA CYS A 19 8.97 21.06 11.87
C CYS A 19 8.68 20.32 10.57
N GLU A 20 7.61 20.69 9.87
CA GLU A 20 7.53 20.49 8.42
C GLU A 20 8.68 21.27 7.79
N ARG A 21 9.73 20.58 7.39
CA ARG A 21 10.79 21.19 6.61
C ARG A 21 10.39 21.12 5.13
N TYR A 22 9.99 22.24 4.60
CA TYR A 22 9.95 22.42 3.15
C TYR A 22 11.40 22.50 2.64
N ILE A 23 11.71 21.70 1.64
CA ILE A 23 13.01 21.81 0.94
C ILE A 23 12.84 22.91 -0.11
N ASP A 24 13.55 24.02 0.06
CA ASP A 24 13.61 25.06 -0.95
C ASP A 24 14.45 24.60 -2.14
N LEU A 25 13.79 24.31 -3.26
CA LEU A 25 14.41 23.86 -4.51
C LEU A 25 14.90 25.02 -5.39
N THR A 26 14.93 26.26 -4.90
CA THR A 26 15.32 27.44 -5.68
C THR A 26 16.82 27.55 -5.97
N GLY A 27 17.55 26.45 -6.02
CA GLY A 27 18.95 26.40 -6.51
C GLY A 27 20.02 26.74 -5.48
N THR A 28 19.65 26.98 -4.22
CA THR A 28 20.59 27.21 -3.09
C THR A 28 20.70 26.01 -2.14
N GLY A 29 19.99 24.90 -2.46
CA GLY A 29 20.02 23.67 -1.69
C GLY A 29 21.32 22.88 -1.87
N PRO A 30 21.58 21.85 -1.06
CA PRO A 30 22.76 21.02 -1.18
C PRO A 30 22.83 20.38 -2.58
N GLU A 31 24.04 20.35 -3.15
CA GLU A 31 24.28 19.79 -4.49
C GLU A 31 23.80 18.35 -4.65
N LYS A 32 23.68 17.61 -3.53
CA LYS A 32 23.39 16.18 -3.50
C LYS A 32 22.64 15.81 -2.21
N LEU A 33 21.48 15.17 -2.33
CA LEU A 33 20.67 14.67 -1.22
C LEU A 33 20.53 13.15 -1.29
N LEU A 34 20.73 12.46 -0.18
CA LEU A 34 20.39 11.04 -0.08
C LEU A 34 18.87 10.90 0.07
N VAL A 35 18.27 10.20 -0.88
CA VAL A 35 16.83 9.90 -0.91
C VAL A 35 16.61 8.52 -0.34
N VAL A 36 15.67 8.38 0.61
CA VAL A 36 15.25 7.09 1.17
C VAL A 36 13.73 7.02 1.16
N ASN A 37 13.18 6.07 0.41
CA ASN A 37 11.74 5.85 0.31
C ASN A 37 11.40 4.39 0.63
N GLY A 38 10.36 4.15 1.42
CA GLY A 38 9.89 2.80 1.69
C GLY A 38 8.62 2.75 2.53
N TYR A 39 7.99 1.58 2.49
CA TYR A 39 6.85 1.23 3.33
C TYR A 39 7.25 0.08 4.24
N VAL A 40 7.16 0.30 5.55
CA VAL A 40 7.45 -0.67 6.61
C VAL A 40 6.12 -1.06 7.24
N ARG A 41 5.70 -2.32 7.08
CA ARG A 41 4.34 -2.78 7.37
C ARG A 41 4.32 -3.81 8.49
N SER A 42 3.38 -3.69 9.42
CA SER A 42 3.26 -4.61 10.56
C SER A 42 2.75 -6.01 10.21
N ASP A 43 2.24 -6.21 8.99
CA ASP A 43 1.77 -7.51 8.49
C ASP A 43 2.82 -8.25 7.64
N GLU A 44 4.04 -7.72 7.58
CA GLU A 44 5.20 -8.30 6.90
C GLU A 44 6.40 -8.28 7.85
N SER A 45 7.29 -9.27 7.74
CA SER A 45 8.55 -9.30 8.51
C SER A 45 9.74 -8.81 7.68
N GLU A 46 9.65 -8.92 6.35
CA GLU A 46 10.67 -8.43 5.42
C GLU A 46 10.21 -7.12 4.79
N HIS A 47 11.08 -6.12 4.85
CA HIS A 47 10.83 -4.78 4.33
C HIS A 47 11.92 -4.34 3.38
N SER A 48 11.62 -3.36 2.55
CA SER A 48 12.64 -2.73 1.72
C SER A 48 12.50 -1.22 1.67
N VAL A 49 13.65 -0.56 1.50
CA VAL A 49 13.73 0.85 1.15
C VAL A 49 14.46 1.02 -0.18
N LEU A 50 14.03 2.04 -0.92
CA LEU A 50 14.68 2.48 -2.14
C LEU A 50 15.61 3.64 -1.80
N VAL A 51 16.85 3.57 -2.29
CA VAL A 51 17.87 4.57 -2.04
C VAL A 51 18.47 5.09 -3.34
N ALA A 52 18.69 6.38 -3.41
CA ALA A 52 19.33 7.05 -4.55
C ALA A 52 19.92 8.40 -4.10
N TRP A 53 20.81 8.96 -4.89
CA TRP A 53 21.21 10.35 -4.75
C TRP A 53 20.35 11.23 -5.66
N SER A 54 19.70 12.23 -5.11
CA SER A 54 19.06 13.31 -5.88
C SER A 54 20.00 14.47 -6.00
N THR A 55 20.21 14.93 -7.23
CA THR A 55 20.92 16.18 -7.53
C THR A 55 19.97 17.11 -8.27
N PHE A 56 20.34 18.37 -8.41
CA PHE A 56 19.53 19.33 -9.17
C PHE A 56 19.26 18.91 -10.64
N LYS A 57 20.12 18.05 -11.22
CA LYS A 57 20.03 17.69 -12.64
C LYS A 57 19.56 16.26 -12.90
N GLU A 58 19.83 15.35 -11.99
CA GLU A 58 19.64 13.91 -12.24
C GLU A 58 19.60 13.10 -10.94
N VAL A 59 19.07 11.89 -11.04
CA VAL A 59 19.15 10.86 -10.00
C VAL A 59 20.40 10.02 -10.23
N LYS A 60 21.30 9.92 -9.23
CA LYS A 60 22.53 9.13 -9.29
C LYS A 60 22.44 7.87 -8.42
N PRO A 61 23.10 6.78 -8.82
CA PRO A 61 23.10 5.57 -8.03
C PRO A 61 23.90 5.74 -6.73
N VAL A 62 23.42 5.08 -5.68
CA VAL A 62 24.19 4.79 -4.48
C VAL A 62 25.07 3.58 -4.77
N ASN A 63 26.38 3.69 -4.58
CA ASN A 63 27.34 2.61 -4.86
C ASN A 63 27.65 1.75 -3.62
N ALA A 64 27.56 2.35 -2.45
CA ALA A 64 27.69 1.67 -1.16
C ALA A 64 26.78 2.36 -0.15
N ALA A 65 26.07 1.58 0.65
CA ALA A 65 25.26 2.07 1.77
C ALA A 65 25.22 1.04 2.89
N HIS A 66 24.96 1.53 4.08
CA HIS A 66 24.67 0.72 5.27
C HIS A 66 23.33 1.17 5.84
N LEU A 67 22.44 0.20 6.08
CA LEU A 67 21.13 0.42 6.68
C LEU A 67 21.08 -0.24 8.04
N GLU A 68 20.53 0.45 9.03
CA GLU A 68 20.18 -0.07 10.34
C GLU A 68 18.69 0.18 10.62
N CYS A 69 18.01 -0.82 11.16
CA CYS A 69 16.62 -0.70 11.63
C CYS A 69 16.56 -0.91 13.14
N TYR A 70 15.78 -0.06 13.80
CA TYR A 70 15.56 -0.11 15.23
C TYR A 70 14.08 -0.12 15.54
N VAL A 71 13.68 -0.92 16.53
CA VAL A 71 12.34 -0.92 17.13
C VAL A 71 12.46 -0.60 18.60
N ASN A 72 11.79 0.46 19.06
CA ASN A 72 11.84 0.96 20.44
C ASN A 72 13.29 1.17 20.95
N GLY A 73 14.14 1.72 20.08
CA GLY A 73 15.55 1.99 20.39
C GLY A 73 16.49 0.79 20.30
N THR A 74 15.97 -0.43 20.13
CA THR A 74 16.78 -1.66 19.98
C THR A 74 17.04 -1.92 18.50
N LYS A 75 18.31 -2.12 18.10
CA LYS A 75 18.66 -2.50 16.73
C LYS A 75 18.19 -3.94 16.48
N VAL A 76 17.30 -4.10 15.50
CA VAL A 76 16.69 -5.38 15.12
C VAL A 76 17.26 -5.95 13.83
N SER A 77 17.79 -5.09 12.95
CA SER A 77 18.34 -5.51 11.67
C SER A 77 19.37 -4.53 11.15
N GLU A 78 20.31 -5.02 10.34
CA GLU A 78 21.24 -4.21 9.55
C GLU A 78 21.56 -4.90 8.23
N THR A 79 21.87 -4.13 7.19
CA THR A 79 22.28 -4.65 5.90
C THR A 79 23.17 -3.66 5.14
N SER A 80 24.05 -4.17 4.31
CA SER A 80 24.80 -3.39 3.31
C SER A 80 24.57 -3.91 1.89
N ASP A 81 23.61 -4.82 1.72
CA ASP A 81 23.26 -5.38 0.42
C ASP A 81 22.45 -4.37 -0.40
N LEU A 82 23.01 -3.97 -1.54
CA LEU A 82 22.42 -3.06 -2.51
C LEU A 82 21.99 -3.83 -3.74
N GLN A 83 20.71 -4.03 -3.89
CA GLN A 83 20.10 -4.73 -5.01
C GLN A 83 19.59 -3.74 -6.07
N LYS A 84 19.42 -4.21 -7.30
CA LYS A 84 18.70 -3.46 -8.33
C LYS A 84 17.22 -3.38 -7.95
N ALA A 85 16.66 -2.18 -7.97
CA ALA A 85 15.22 -2.02 -7.81
C ALA A 85 14.50 -2.43 -9.10
N GLU A 86 13.54 -3.34 -8.99
CA GLU A 86 12.71 -3.78 -10.11
C GLU A 86 11.79 -2.65 -10.58
N ASN A 87 11.46 -2.64 -11.86
CA ASN A 87 10.54 -1.69 -12.48
C ASN A 87 10.88 -0.20 -12.19
N SER A 88 12.15 0.11 -11.97
CA SER A 88 12.64 1.46 -11.70
C SER A 88 13.83 1.83 -12.57
N ILE A 89 14.22 3.11 -12.55
CA ILE A 89 15.44 3.55 -13.24
C ILE A 89 16.68 2.89 -12.59
N PRO A 90 17.74 2.58 -13.36
CA PRO A 90 18.92 1.87 -12.86
C PRO A 90 19.65 2.54 -11.70
N ALA A 91 19.46 3.86 -11.54
CA ALA A 91 20.05 4.63 -10.45
C ALA A 91 19.43 4.34 -9.08
N ILE A 92 18.21 3.83 -9.02
CA ILE A 92 17.53 3.49 -7.77
C ILE A 92 17.97 2.10 -7.33
N LYS A 93 18.42 1.98 -6.09
CA LYS A 93 18.80 0.72 -5.46
C LYS A 93 17.81 0.37 -4.35
N ARG A 94 17.68 -0.94 -4.07
CA ARG A 94 16.87 -1.49 -2.98
C ARG A 94 17.78 -2.02 -1.89
N MET A 95 17.41 -1.76 -0.64
CA MET A 95 17.99 -2.42 0.54
C MET A 95 16.87 -3.13 1.28
N THR A 96 17.06 -4.44 1.54
CA THR A 96 16.08 -5.29 2.22
C THR A 96 16.53 -5.56 3.65
N PHE A 97 15.60 -5.53 4.61
CA PHE A 97 15.86 -5.77 6.03
C PHE A 97 14.63 -6.37 6.72
N ASN A 98 14.83 -6.99 7.88
CA ASN A 98 13.75 -7.59 8.67
C ASN A 98 13.44 -6.74 9.89
N ALA A 99 12.14 -6.56 10.17
CA ALA A 99 11.68 -5.93 11.41
C ALA A 99 10.24 -6.37 11.73
N ASP A 100 10.03 -6.83 12.95
CA ASP A 100 8.69 -7.07 13.48
C ASP A 100 8.36 -5.96 14.48
N PHE A 101 7.16 -5.38 14.35
CA PHE A 101 6.67 -4.32 15.21
C PHE A 101 5.14 -4.34 15.27
N LYS A 102 4.58 -3.63 16.23
CA LYS A 102 3.13 -3.49 16.45
C LYS A 102 2.74 -2.03 16.63
N ALA A 103 1.44 -1.77 16.65
CA ALA A 103 0.92 -0.44 16.92
C ALA A 103 1.50 0.16 18.22
N GLY A 104 1.94 1.41 18.14
CA GLY A 104 2.59 2.15 19.23
C GLY A 104 4.11 1.98 19.30
N ASP A 105 4.70 1.04 18.60
CA ASP A 105 6.16 0.91 18.55
C ASP A 105 6.78 2.05 17.73
N GLU A 106 7.93 2.55 18.19
CA GLU A 106 8.77 3.46 17.43
C GLU A 106 9.66 2.66 16.49
N VAL A 107 9.57 2.92 15.19
CA VAL A 107 10.44 2.34 14.17
C VAL A 107 11.37 3.43 13.65
N ARG A 108 12.68 3.17 13.72
CA ARG A 108 13.71 4.07 13.21
C ARG A 108 14.54 3.36 12.15
N VAL A 109 14.61 3.95 10.96
CA VAL A 109 15.45 3.49 9.87
C VAL A 109 16.55 4.49 9.64
N VAL A 110 17.79 4.04 9.62
CA VAL A 110 18.98 4.84 9.40
C VAL A 110 19.67 4.32 8.16
N VAL A 111 20.06 5.20 7.27
CA VAL A 111 20.88 4.87 6.09
C VAL A 111 22.10 5.76 6.05
N GLU A 112 23.26 5.14 5.85
CA GLU A 112 24.53 5.85 5.69
C GLU A 112 25.14 5.51 4.33
N SER A 113 25.56 6.52 3.58
CA SER A 113 26.24 6.37 2.29
C SER A 113 27.20 7.52 2.07
N GLU A 114 28.42 7.21 1.65
CA GLU A 114 29.46 8.20 1.32
C GLU A 114 29.66 9.27 2.43
N GLY A 115 29.59 8.87 3.69
CA GLY A 115 29.72 9.77 4.85
C GLY A 115 28.47 10.59 5.17
N THR A 116 27.40 10.48 4.41
CA THR A 116 26.11 11.10 4.70
C THR A 116 25.25 10.11 5.46
N ARG A 117 24.77 10.52 6.63
CA ARG A 117 23.85 9.74 7.48
C ARG A 117 22.47 10.39 7.49
N VAL A 118 21.46 9.61 7.18
CA VAL A 118 20.05 10.04 7.19
C VAL A 118 19.23 9.11 8.08
N GLU A 119 18.19 9.64 8.69
CA GLU A 119 17.30 8.84 9.53
C GLU A 119 15.84 9.23 9.36
N SER A 120 14.98 8.24 9.48
CA SER A 120 13.55 8.39 9.64
C SER A 120 13.09 7.76 10.94
N VAL A 121 12.27 8.46 11.70
CA VAL A 121 11.66 7.97 12.94
C VAL A 121 10.15 8.12 12.83
N SER A 122 9.41 7.05 13.06
CA SER A 122 7.96 7.04 13.00
C SER A 122 7.38 6.12 14.07
N VAL A 123 6.28 6.53 14.68
CA VAL A 123 5.50 5.65 15.56
C VAL A 123 4.47 4.91 14.73
N ALA A 124 4.40 3.59 14.89
CA ALA A 124 3.43 2.75 14.23
C ALA A 124 2.00 3.14 14.66
N PRO A 125 1.12 3.59 13.74
CA PRO A 125 -0.22 4.02 14.09
C PRO A 125 -1.05 2.83 14.60
N LYS A 126 -2.15 3.11 15.32
CA LYS A 126 -3.10 2.06 15.69
C LYS A 126 -3.85 1.60 14.46
N ALA A 127 -3.96 0.28 14.26
CA ALA A 127 -4.81 -0.28 13.22
C ALA A 127 -6.30 -0.18 13.63
N PRO A 128 -7.21 0.05 12.67
CA PRO A 128 -8.64 -0.10 12.93
C PRO A 128 -9.00 -1.56 13.15
N VAL A 129 -10.24 -1.83 13.57
CA VAL A 129 -10.75 -3.20 13.67
C VAL A 129 -11.67 -3.47 12.49
N ILE A 130 -11.40 -4.51 11.71
CA ILE A 130 -12.38 -5.03 10.74
C ILE A 130 -13.33 -5.92 11.52
N VAL A 131 -14.54 -5.40 11.77
CA VAL A 131 -15.57 -6.09 12.57
C VAL A 131 -16.16 -7.26 11.78
N LYS A 132 -16.35 -7.04 10.47
CA LYS A 132 -17.02 -7.99 9.58
C LYS A 132 -16.66 -7.71 8.14
N ALA A 133 -16.54 -8.78 7.35
CA ALA A 133 -16.48 -8.68 5.90
C ALA A 133 -17.29 -9.81 5.28
N ASP A 134 -18.18 -9.47 4.36
CA ASP A 134 -19.02 -10.41 3.60
C ASP A 134 -18.90 -10.10 2.11
N THR A 135 -19.21 -11.09 1.27
CA THR A 135 -19.22 -10.92 -0.19
C THR A 135 -20.54 -11.36 -0.80
N THR A 136 -20.96 -10.66 -1.87
CA THR A 136 -22.09 -11.01 -2.70
C THR A 136 -21.82 -10.63 -4.15
N THR A 137 -22.60 -11.21 -5.08
CA THR A 137 -22.52 -10.85 -6.50
C THR A 137 -23.54 -9.77 -6.81
N VAL A 138 -23.08 -8.73 -7.52
CA VAL A 138 -23.93 -7.65 -8.03
C VAL A 138 -23.77 -7.49 -9.53
N LYS A 139 -24.83 -7.05 -10.20
CA LYS A 139 -24.75 -6.65 -11.62
C LYS A 139 -24.49 -5.16 -11.71
N ALA A 140 -23.45 -4.79 -12.43
CA ALA A 140 -23.10 -3.39 -12.70
C ALA A 140 -22.62 -3.23 -14.15
N LYS A 141 -22.55 -2.00 -14.63
CA LYS A 141 -21.96 -1.72 -15.94
C LYS A 141 -20.44 -1.63 -15.81
N ASP A 142 -19.74 -2.27 -16.74
CA ASP A 142 -18.30 -2.10 -16.91
C ASP A 142 -17.97 -0.72 -17.55
N SER A 143 -16.69 -0.45 -17.75
CA SER A 143 -16.21 0.78 -18.41
C SER A 143 -16.68 0.93 -19.87
N SER A 144 -17.13 -0.14 -20.50
CA SER A 144 -17.69 -0.18 -21.87
C SER A 144 -19.21 -0.08 -21.87
N GLY A 145 -19.85 -0.01 -20.70
CA GLY A 145 -21.30 0.07 -20.54
C GLY A 145 -22.03 -1.28 -20.59
N ASN A 146 -21.30 -2.41 -20.66
CA ASN A 146 -21.90 -3.75 -20.65
C ASN A 146 -22.28 -4.15 -19.23
N LEU A 147 -23.41 -4.89 -19.12
CA LEU A 147 -23.87 -5.39 -17.82
C LEU A 147 -23.08 -6.66 -17.46
N GLU A 148 -22.24 -6.55 -16.43
CA GLU A 148 -21.36 -7.61 -15.96
C GLU A 148 -21.65 -7.98 -14.49
N ASN A 149 -21.17 -9.15 -14.07
CA ASN A 149 -21.24 -9.56 -12.67
C ASN A 149 -19.94 -9.13 -11.95
N PHE A 150 -20.12 -8.45 -10.82
CA PHE A 150 -19.04 -8.01 -9.95
C PHE A 150 -19.18 -8.66 -8.57
N ALA A 151 -18.05 -8.85 -7.89
CA ALA A 151 -18.05 -9.18 -6.48
C ALA A 151 -18.12 -7.89 -5.65
N LEU A 152 -19.13 -7.79 -4.79
CA LEU A 152 -19.26 -6.71 -3.82
C LEU A 152 -18.86 -7.24 -2.45
N PHE A 153 -17.82 -6.64 -1.87
CA PHE A 153 -17.40 -6.90 -0.49
C PHE A 153 -17.93 -5.77 0.41
N SER A 154 -18.73 -6.17 1.40
CA SER A 154 -19.21 -5.27 2.46
C SER A 154 -18.30 -5.40 3.67
N VAL A 155 -17.45 -4.40 3.90
CA VAL A 155 -16.41 -4.42 4.94
C VAL A 155 -16.77 -3.42 6.02
N THR A 156 -17.10 -3.89 7.22
CA THR A 156 -17.40 -3.03 8.37
C THR A 156 -16.13 -2.80 9.17
N VAL A 157 -15.76 -1.52 9.28
CA VAL A 157 -14.55 -1.06 9.96
C VAL A 157 -14.95 -0.22 11.17
N GLN A 158 -14.40 -0.54 12.34
CA GLN A 158 -14.49 0.29 13.54
C GLN A 158 -13.29 1.22 13.59
N ASP A 159 -13.56 2.53 13.63
CA ASP A 159 -12.54 3.56 13.69
C ASP A 159 -11.76 3.56 15.01
N VAL A 160 -10.49 4.00 14.94
CA VAL A 160 -9.66 4.23 16.13
C VAL A 160 -10.09 5.53 16.80
N LYS A 161 -10.56 5.45 18.05
CA LYS A 161 -11.13 6.58 18.77
C LYS A 161 -10.08 7.59 19.22
N GLY A 162 -10.46 8.87 19.17
CA GLY A 162 -9.78 9.96 19.88
C GLY A 162 -8.73 10.70 19.04
N GLU A 163 -8.52 10.33 17.79
CA GLU A 163 -7.55 10.97 16.90
C GLU A 163 -8.08 11.06 15.46
N ASP A 164 -7.41 11.83 14.62
CA ASP A 164 -7.66 11.84 13.18
C ASP A 164 -6.94 10.65 12.53
N ASN A 165 -7.68 9.83 11.81
CA ASN A 165 -7.14 8.59 11.24
C ASN A 165 -7.07 8.65 9.72
N TYR A 166 -6.01 8.07 9.18
CA TYR A 166 -5.69 8.02 7.76
C TYR A 166 -5.51 6.57 7.36
N TYR A 167 -6.28 6.12 6.38
CA TYR A 167 -6.41 4.72 6.04
C TYR A 167 -6.16 4.45 4.55
N ARG A 168 -5.87 3.20 4.25
CA ARG A 168 -5.81 2.63 2.90
C ARG A 168 -6.51 1.29 2.89
N ALA A 169 -7.36 1.04 1.87
CA ALA A 169 -7.96 -0.26 1.64
C ALA A 169 -7.19 -1.03 0.57
N LEU A 170 -6.85 -2.29 0.84
CA LEU A 170 -6.29 -3.24 -0.10
C LEU A 170 -7.05 -4.56 -0.02
N MET A 171 -7.01 -5.30 -1.11
CA MET A 171 -7.56 -6.65 -1.20
C MET A 171 -6.61 -7.51 -2.00
N ASP A 172 -6.24 -8.66 -1.46
CA ASP A 172 -5.44 -9.66 -2.16
C ASP A 172 -6.27 -10.94 -2.30
N LEU A 173 -6.11 -11.64 -3.41
CA LEU A 173 -6.68 -12.95 -3.64
C LEU A 173 -5.60 -13.99 -3.48
N ASP A 174 -5.74 -14.84 -2.49
CA ASP A 174 -4.92 -16.02 -2.28
C ASP A 174 -5.64 -17.23 -2.86
N SER A 175 -4.97 -17.99 -3.69
CA SER A 175 -5.48 -19.18 -4.36
C SER A 175 -4.56 -20.35 -4.13
N LYS A 176 -5.16 -21.53 -3.88
CA LYS A 176 -4.46 -22.83 -3.85
C LYS A 176 -5.22 -23.80 -4.73
N TYR A 177 -4.45 -24.57 -5.50
CA TYR A 177 -4.99 -25.48 -6.48
C TYR A 177 -4.70 -26.92 -6.07
N PHE A 178 -5.77 -27.69 -5.91
CA PHE A 178 -5.71 -29.09 -5.47
C PHE A 178 -6.23 -30.03 -6.53
N ILE A 179 -5.53 -31.14 -6.76
CA ILE A 179 -6.01 -32.22 -7.61
C ILE A 179 -7.22 -32.90 -6.98
N LYS A 180 -8.34 -32.94 -7.72
CA LYS A 180 -9.57 -33.59 -7.31
C LYS A 180 -9.77 -34.94 -7.94
N TRP A 181 -9.24 -35.13 -9.12
CA TRP A 181 -9.38 -36.36 -9.85
C TRP A 181 -8.19 -36.55 -10.79
N VAL A 182 -7.75 -37.80 -10.94
CA VAL A 182 -6.73 -38.23 -11.89
C VAL A 182 -7.25 -39.45 -12.65
N SER A 183 -6.86 -39.57 -13.93
CA SER A 183 -7.13 -40.77 -14.75
C SER A 183 -6.22 -41.93 -14.32
N GLU A 184 -6.54 -43.14 -14.77
CA GLU A 184 -5.69 -44.32 -14.52
C GLU A 184 -4.31 -44.22 -15.23
N GLU A 185 -4.18 -43.38 -16.24
CA GLU A 185 -2.95 -43.14 -17.00
C GLU A 185 -2.02 -42.14 -16.31
N GLU A 186 -2.51 -41.35 -15.34
CA GLU A 186 -1.73 -40.37 -14.59
C GLU A 186 -0.88 -41.08 -13.50
N THR A 187 0.42 -40.93 -13.57
CA THR A 187 1.37 -41.58 -12.65
C THR A 187 2.14 -40.62 -11.75
N GLU A 188 2.17 -39.35 -12.09
CA GLU A 188 2.98 -38.32 -11.39
C GLU A 188 2.23 -37.67 -10.27
N HIS A 189 0.89 -37.56 -10.36
CA HIS A 189 0.07 -36.77 -9.45
C HIS A 189 -0.99 -37.61 -8.74
N LYS A 190 -1.37 -37.15 -7.55
CA LYS A 190 -2.37 -37.82 -6.71
C LYS A 190 -3.48 -36.86 -6.31
N VAL A 191 -4.66 -37.41 -6.07
CA VAL A 191 -5.78 -36.65 -5.51
C VAL A 191 -5.38 -36.06 -4.16
N GLY A 192 -5.57 -34.75 -3.99
CA GLY A 192 -5.21 -34.00 -2.79
C GLY A 192 -3.87 -33.26 -2.87
N ASP A 193 -3.05 -33.54 -3.89
CA ASP A 193 -1.82 -32.78 -4.07
C ASP A 193 -2.14 -31.29 -4.35
N CYS A 194 -1.40 -30.40 -3.68
CA CYS A 194 -1.39 -28.99 -4.01
C CYS A 194 -0.40 -28.77 -5.15
N VAL A 195 -0.90 -28.38 -6.31
CA VAL A 195 -0.09 -28.28 -7.53
C VAL A 195 0.37 -26.88 -7.83
N ASP A 196 -0.28 -25.89 -7.27
CA ASP A 196 0.13 -24.50 -7.37
C ASP A 196 -0.51 -23.67 -6.25
N GLU A 197 0.13 -22.56 -5.91
CA GLU A 197 -0.41 -21.53 -5.02
C GLU A 197 0.05 -20.16 -5.49
N GLY A 198 -0.77 -19.15 -5.26
CA GLY A 198 -0.42 -17.78 -5.65
C GLY A 198 -1.27 -16.74 -4.94
N SER A 199 -0.70 -15.55 -4.86
CA SER A 199 -1.39 -14.36 -4.37
C SER A 199 -1.33 -13.26 -5.42
N LYS A 200 -2.41 -12.51 -5.56
CA LYS A 200 -2.45 -11.32 -6.41
C LYS A 200 -3.30 -10.22 -5.79
N SER A 201 -2.86 -8.99 -6.00
CA SER A 201 -3.65 -7.82 -5.58
C SER A 201 -4.85 -7.62 -6.50
N LEU A 202 -6.01 -7.38 -5.89
CA LEU A 202 -7.25 -7.10 -6.58
C LEU A 202 -7.41 -5.59 -6.83
N VAL A 203 -7.88 -5.26 -8.02
CA VAL A 203 -8.23 -3.87 -8.36
C VAL A 203 -9.63 -3.57 -7.83
N ILE A 204 -9.71 -2.60 -6.93
CA ILE A 204 -10.96 -2.11 -6.35
C ILE A 204 -11.53 -1.04 -7.28
N ASP A 205 -12.77 -1.22 -7.75
CA ASP A 205 -13.54 -0.14 -8.35
C ASP A 205 -14.05 0.78 -7.22
N ASN A 206 -13.37 1.89 -7.06
CA ASN A 206 -13.66 2.86 -6.01
C ASN A 206 -14.71 3.91 -6.40
N SER A 207 -15.29 3.82 -7.61
CA SER A 207 -16.25 4.79 -8.12
C SER A 207 -17.57 4.83 -7.33
N GLN A 208 -17.94 3.71 -6.68
CA GLN A 208 -19.18 3.55 -5.94
C GLN A 208 -19.04 3.75 -4.42
N GLU A 209 -17.79 3.75 -3.89
CA GLU A 209 -17.55 3.90 -2.46
C GLU A 209 -17.31 5.37 -2.08
N PRO A 210 -18.22 6.02 -1.32
CA PRO A 210 -18.11 7.44 -0.98
C PRO A 210 -16.80 7.84 -0.31
N LEU A 211 -16.22 6.99 0.56
CA LEU A 211 -14.95 7.25 1.23
C LEU A 211 -13.77 7.27 0.27
N LEU A 212 -13.83 6.48 -0.81
CA LEU A 212 -12.77 6.38 -1.80
C LEU A 212 -12.94 7.35 -2.97
N ARG A 213 -14.16 7.90 -3.15
CA ARG A 213 -14.43 8.89 -4.21
C ARG A 213 -13.73 10.20 -3.88
N ARG A 214 -12.99 10.71 -4.84
CA ARG A 214 -12.41 12.05 -4.74
C ARG A 214 -12.89 12.90 -5.90
N ARG A 215 -13.43 14.07 -5.57
CA ARG A 215 -13.66 15.13 -6.56
C ARG A 215 -12.39 15.95 -6.66
N ILE A 216 -11.85 16.06 -7.85
CA ILE A 216 -10.79 17.01 -8.14
C ILE A 216 -11.23 17.91 -9.29
N GLY A 217 -11.05 19.20 -9.07
CA GLY A 217 -11.27 20.23 -10.07
C GLY A 217 -12.58 20.95 -9.93
N LYS A 218 -12.58 22.21 -10.34
CA LYS A 218 -13.77 23.04 -10.55
C LYS A 218 -14.66 22.36 -11.58
N GLU A 219 -15.96 22.32 -11.34
CA GLU A 219 -16.96 21.96 -12.32
C GLU A 219 -16.69 22.71 -13.64
N LYS A 220 -16.16 22.02 -14.65
CA LYS A 220 -16.32 22.48 -16.02
C LYS A 220 -17.76 22.21 -16.40
N LYS A 221 -18.47 23.27 -16.75
CA LYS A 221 -19.91 23.28 -17.01
C LYS A 221 -20.31 22.63 -18.33
N ASP A 222 -19.39 22.14 -19.12
CA ASP A 222 -19.67 21.58 -20.44
C ASP A 222 -19.01 20.21 -20.59
N ASP A 223 -19.88 19.24 -20.86
CA ASP A 223 -19.67 17.87 -21.32
C ASP A 223 -19.04 16.84 -20.36
N ASP A 224 -19.87 15.92 -20.01
CA ASP A 224 -19.85 14.46 -19.73
C ASP A 224 -18.56 13.77 -19.24
N ASP A 225 -17.41 14.38 -19.18
CA ASP A 225 -16.20 13.82 -18.63
C ASP A 225 -16.00 14.27 -17.18
N TRP A 226 -16.61 13.54 -16.27
CA TRP A 226 -16.26 13.59 -14.86
C TRP A 226 -14.86 13.01 -14.69
N ASN A 227 -13.84 13.85 -14.78
CA ASN A 227 -12.48 13.50 -14.37
C ASN A 227 -12.47 13.21 -12.87
N PHE A 228 -12.97 12.04 -12.48
CA PHE A 228 -12.71 11.51 -11.17
C PHE A 228 -11.24 11.12 -11.12
N TYR A 229 -10.49 11.67 -10.21
CA TYR A 229 -9.23 11.06 -9.84
C TYR A 229 -9.51 9.64 -9.43
N ASN A 230 -8.95 8.74 -10.18
CA ASN A 230 -8.88 7.37 -9.73
C ASN A 230 -8.00 7.37 -8.48
N ASN A 231 -8.58 7.13 -7.32
CA ASN A 231 -7.88 6.98 -6.05
C ASN A 231 -7.05 5.68 -6.08
N ARG A 232 -5.95 5.68 -6.85
CA ARG A 232 -5.12 4.51 -7.15
C ARG A 232 -4.62 3.79 -5.90
N TYR A 233 -4.52 4.52 -4.79
CA TYR A 233 -4.05 3.97 -3.52
C TYR A 233 -5.19 3.56 -2.61
N ASN A 234 -6.46 3.81 -2.97
CA ASN A 234 -7.65 3.57 -2.15
C ASN A 234 -7.49 4.15 -0.73
N ILE A 235 -6.94 5.37 -0.65
CA ILE A 235 -6.73 6.07 0.63
C ILE A 235 -7.96 6.87 1.01
N PHE A 236 -8.24 6.94 2.33
CA PHE A 236 -9.37 7.68 2.89
C PHE A 236 -9.08 8.13 4.32
N THR A 237 -9.98 8.94 4.88
CA THR A 237 -9.90 9.41 6.28
C THR A 237 -11.15 9.00 7.03
N ASP A 238 -11.10 9.05 8.34
CA ASP A 238 -12.23 8.82 9.24
C ASP A 238 -13.26 9.94 9.28
N SER A 239 -13.07 11.03 8.55
CA SER A 239 -13.86 12.27 8.68
C SER A 239 -15.38 12.06 8.59
N GLN A 240 -15.85 11.04 7.89
CA GLN A 240 -17.27 10.72 7.73
C GLN A 240 -17.80 9.72 8.77
N PHE A 241 -16.92 9.03 9.51
CA PHE A 241 -17.32 8.00 10.49
C PHE A 241 -16.47 8.02 11.77
N ARG A 242 -15.89 9.15 12.10
CA ARG A 242 -15.03 9.32 13.27
C ARG A 242 -15.64 8.77 14.54
N ASN A 243 -14.86 7.95 15.26
CA ASN A 243 -15.24 7.25 16.51
C ASN A 243 -16.42 6.27 16.36
N SER A 244 -16.78 5.88 15.15
CA SER A 244 -17.91 4.99 14.87
C SER A 244 -17.54 3.86 13.90
N GLU A 245 -18.51 3.02 13.58
CA GLU A 245 -18.38 2.00 12.54
C GLU A 245 -18.87 2.55 11.19
N TYR A 246 -18.24 2.05 10.13
CA TYR A 246 -18.65 2.29 8.75
C TYR A 246 -18.54 1.02 7.92
N THR A 247 -19.55 0.76 7.09
CA THR A 247 -19.52 -0.37 6.16
C THR A 247 -19.17 0.13 4.76
N MET A 248 -17.95 -0.15 4.33
CA MET A 248 -17.46 0.13 2.97
C MET A 248 -18.02 -0.87 1.98
N LYS A 249 -18.26 -0.42 0.75
CA LYS A 249 -18.69 -1.24 -0.39
C LYS A 249 -17.58 -1.30 -1.42
N LEU A 250 -16.76 -2.32 -1.38
CA LEU A 250 -15.63 -2.52 -2.28
C LEU A 250 -16.05 -3.45 -3.42
N ILE A 251 -16.03 -2.95 -4.64
CA ILE A 251 -16.43 -3.70 -5.84
C ILE A 251 -15.19 -4.20 -6.58
N VAL A 252 -15.19 -5.47 -6.93
CA VAL A 252 -14.14 -6.12 -7.73
C VAL A 252 -14.80 -6.89 -8.89
N ASN A 253 -14.19 -6.82 -10.07
CA ASN A 253 -14.69 -7.57 -11.22
C ASN A 253 -14.65 -9.07 -10.94
N HIS A 254 -15.81 -9.74 -11.00
CA HIS A 254 -15.98 -11.11 -10.59
C HIS A 254 -15.22 -12.13 -11.46
N TYR A 255 -15.27 -11.98 -12.78
CA TYR A 255 -14.76 -13.01 -13.69
C TYR A 255 -13.27 -12.87 -13.98
N ARG A 256 -12.79 -11.65 -14.18
CA ARG A 256 -11.38 -11.41 -14.54
C ARG A 256 -10.42 -11.43 -13.38
N TYR A 257 -10.91 -11.10 -12.17
CA TYR A 257 -10.01 -10.77 -11.06
C TYR A 257 -10.10 -11.73 -9.88
N LEU A 258 -11.14 -12.59 -9.81
CA LEU A 258 -11.26 -13.57 -8.76
C LEU A 258 -10.76 -14.97 -9.15
N HIS A 259 -9.93 -15.06 -10.17
CA HIS A 259 -9.26 -16.29 -10.56
C HIS A 259 -7.80 -16.00 -10.88
N ASN A 260 -6.91 -16.81 -10.34
CA ASN A 260 -5.54 -16.91 -10.81
C ASN A 260 -5.53 -17.97 -11.90
N PHE A 261 -5.22 -17.59 -13.13
CA PHE A 261 -5.04 -18.55 -14.20
C PHE A 261 -3.62 -19.06 -14.13
N CYS A 262 -3.45 -20.28 -13.66
CA CYS A 262 -2.17 -20.97 -13.65
C CYS A 262 -2.13 -21.93 -14.84
N ASN A 263 -1.02 -21.94 -15.53
CA ASN A 263 -0.79 -22.95 -16.56
C ASN A 263 -0.08 -24.15 -15.89
N PHE A 264 -0.88 -25.13 -15.51
CA PHE A 264 -0.36 -26.28 -14.75
C PHE A 264 0.42 -27.28 -15.62
N GLY A 265 0.46 -27.10 -16.94
CA GLY A 265 1.14 -28.05 -17.83
C GLY A 265 0.50 -29.46 -17.92
N TYR A 266 -0.66 -29.65 -17.29
CA TYR A 266 -1.37 -30.93 -17.28
C TYR A 266 -2.34 -31.05 -18.45
N ASN A 267 -2.58 -32.30 -18.89
CA ASN A 267 -3.69 -32.59 -19.79
C ASN A 267 -5.00 -32.57 -18.98
N PRO A 268 -5.97 -31.67 -19.27
CA PRO A 268 -7.24 -31.57 -18.56
C PRO A 268 -8.12 -32.83 -18.66
N GLU A 269 -7.81 -33.73 -19.63
CA GLU A 269 -8.47 -35.04 -19.73
C GLU A 269 -7.98 -36.00 -18.64
N ASN A 270 -6.76 -35.80 -18.14
CA ASN A 270 -6.14 -36.70 -17.16
C ASN A 270 -6.17 -36.18 -15.74
N VAL A 271 -6.33 -34.86 -15.54
CA VAL A 271 -6.30 -34.24 -14.21
C VAL A 271 -7.38 -33.20 -14.08
N LYS A 272 -8.20 -33.25 -13.02
CA LYS A 272 -9.15 -32.19 -12.66
C LYS A 272 -8.71 -31.51 -11.38
N VAL A 273 -8.73 -30.17 -11.43
CA VAL A 273 -8.22 -29.32 -10.36
C VAL A 273 -9.37 -28.48 -9.77
N GLU A 274 -9.35 -28.33 -8.46
CA GLU A 274 -10.23 -27.42 -7.72
C GLU A 274 -9.40 -26.27 -7.13
N GLU A 275 -9.88 -25.05 -7.31
CA GLU A 275 -9.31 -23.85 -6.69
C GLU A 275 -9.97 -23.57 -5.33
N ASP A 276 -9.18 -23.50 -4.27
CA ASP A 276 -9.57 -22.98 -2.95
C ASP A 276 -9.11 -21.53 -2.86
N ARG A 277 -10.03 -20.59 -2.61
CA ARG A 277 -9.80 -19.15 -2.73
C ARG A 277 -10.19 -18.41 -1.47
N GLU A 278 -9.33 -17.48 -1.10
CA GLU A 278 -9.59 -16.58 0.01
C GLU A 278 -9.23 -15.14 -0.40
N VAL A 279 -10.10 -14.19 -0.08
CA VAL A 279 -9.79 -12.77 -0.26
C VAL A 279 -9.36 -12.21 1.08
N VAL A 280 -8.13 -11.72 1.14
CA VAL A 280 -7.59 -11.03 2.31
C VAL A 280 -7.88 -9.54 2.18
N VAL A 281 -8.85 -9.07 2.94
CA VAL A 281 -9.17 -7.64 3.05
C VAL A 281 -8.22 -7.01 4.05
N LYS A 282 -7.56 -5.92 3.67
CA LYS A 282 -6.60 -5.20 4.51
C LYS A 282 -7.02 -3.73 4.63
N ILE A 283 -7.18 -3.25 5.85
CA ILE A 283 -7.32 -1.82 6.14
C ILE A 283 -6.07 -1.38 6.87
N MET A 284 -5.30 -0.56 6.19
CA MET A 284 -4.01 -0.09 6.68
C MET A 284 -4.16 1.30 7.29
N SER A 285 -3.59 1.49 8.47
CA SER A 285 -3.48 2.78 9.13
C SER A 285 -2.10 3.38 8.88
N MET A 286 -2.07 4.66 8.56
CA MET A 286 -0.84 5.39 8.24
C MET A 286 -0.81 6.77 8.89
N SER A 287 0.36 7.39 8.93
CA SER A 287 0.50 8.77 9.38
C SER A 287 -0.17 9.75 8.41
N LYS A 288 -0.56 10.93 8.92
CA LYS A 288 -1.02 12.05 8.07
C LYS A 288 -0.02 12.38 6.97
N LEU A 289 1.27 12.35 7.28
CA LEU A 289 2.34 12.62 6.33
C LEU A 289 2.34 11.64 5.16
N THR A 290 2.23 10.34 5.45
CA THR A 290 2.12 9.29 4.42
C THR A 290 0.88 9.48 3.56
N TYR A 291 -0.25 9.79 4.17
CA TYR A 291 -1.49 10.07 3.46
C TYR A 291 -1.37 11.27 2.52
N LEU A 292 -0.77 12.38 2.98
CA LEU A 292 -0.53 13.55 2.15
C LEU A 292 0.42 13.22 1.01
N TYR A 293 1.52 12.52 1.28
CA TYR A 293 2.47 12.08 0.24
C TYR A 293 1.78 11.27 -0.86
N MET A 294 1.00 10.25 -0.50
CA MET A 294 0.25 9.44 -1.46
C MET A 294 -0.76 10.28 -2.24
N ASN A 295 -1.42 11.23 -1.56
CA ASN A 295 -2.38 12.11 -2.18
C ASN A 295 -1.73 13.04 -3.21
N ASP A 296 -0.63 13.66 -2.85
CA ASP A 296 0.08 14.62 -3.71
C ASP A 296 0.73 13.91 -4.90
N TYR A 297 1.29 12.70 -4.67
CA TYR A 297 1.81 11.86 -5.74
C TYR A 297 0.73 11.45 -6.76
N MET A 298 -0.50 11.15 -6.31
CA MET A 298 -1.62 10.88 -7.22
C MET A 298 -1.98 12.13 -8.02
N PHE A 299 -1.97 13.30 -7.39
CA PHE A 299 -2.29 14.57 -8.03
C PHE A 299 -1.31 14.88 -9.16
N ASP A 300 -0.02 14.79 -8.89
CA ASP A 300 1.05 15.11 -9.82
C ASP A 300 1.06 14.20 -11.07
N HIS A 301 0.78 12.91 -10.87
CA HIS A 301 0.81 11.92 -11.95
C HIS A 301 -0.50 11.81 -12.75
N SER A 302 -1.56 12.48 -12.35
CA SER A 302 -2.85 12.45 -13.07
C SER A 302 -3.05 13.65 -13.98
N SER A 303 -2.32 14.73 -13.80
CA SER A 303 -2.36 15.91 -14.66
C SER A 303 -1.61 15.67 -15.98
N GLN A 304 -2.15 14.81 -16.84
CA GLN A 304 -1.68 14.66 -18.23
C GLN A 304 -2.12 15.88 -19.05
N GLY A 305 -1.38 16.96 -19.01
CA GLY A 305 -1.66 18.00 -20.00
C GLY A 305 -1.06 19.36 -19.80
N ASP A 306 -0.72 19.79 -18.62
CA ASP A 306 -0.24 21.16 -18.44
C ASP A 306 0.93 21.24 -17.44
N TRP A 307 2.08 20.73 -17.87
CA TRP A 307 3.35 20.77 -17.11
C TRP A 307 3.85 22.20 -16.83
N SER A 308 3.23 23.21 -17.45
CA SER A 308 3.72 24.58 -17.39
C SER A 308 3.20 25.39 -16.18
N LEU A 309 2.22 24.88 -15.43
CA LEU A 309 1.55 25.63 -14.36
C LEU A 309 1.49 24.91 -13.01
N VAL A 310 1.99 23.68 -12.91
CA VAL A 310 2.09 23.01 -11.61
C VAL A 310 3.36 23.51 -10.96
N SER A 311 3.21 24.35 -9.93
CA SER A 311 4.33 24.66 -9.04
C SER A 311 4.83 23.33 -8.47
N GLU A 312 6.13 23.11 -8.51
CA GLU A 312 6.81 21.98 -7.87
C GLU A 312 6.36 21.93 -6.40
N LEU A 313 5.34 21.13 -6.10
CA LEU A 313 4.89 20.93 -4.73
C LEU A 313 5.98 20.10 -4.04
N PRO A 314 6.61 20.59 -2.99
CA PRO A 314 7.57 19.79 -2.25
C PRO A 314 6.85 18.62 -1.60
N TYR A 315 7.21 17.41 -1.99
CA TYR A 315 6.69 16.22 -1.34
C TYR A 315 7.08 16.22 0.14
N PRO A 316 6.16 15.92 1.05
CA PRO A 316 6.46 15.85 2.47
C PRO A 316 7.50 14.75 2.76
N SER A 317 8.48 15.05 3.61
CA SER A 317 9.57 14.14 3.97
C SER A 317 9.66 13.95 5.48
N ASN A 318 9.92 12.71 5.92
CA ASN A 318 10.29 12.40 7.30
C ASN A 318 11.75 11.94 7.46
N VAL A 319 12.56 12.10 6.41
CA VAL A 319 13.97 11.72 6.40
C VAL A 319 14.83 12.92 6.80
N LYS A 320 15.41 12.87 7.99
CA LYS A 320 16.34 13.91 8.49
C LYS A 320 17.71 13.70 7.89
N GLY A 321 18.36 14.80 7.47
CA GLY A 321 19.69 14.79 6.84
C GLY A 321 19.69 14.45 5.35
N GLY A 322 18.53 14.09 4.79
CA GLY A 322 18.29 13.78 3.40
C GLY A 322 16.87 14.14 2.99
N THR A 323 16.28 13.36 2.09
CA THR A 323 14.89 13.51 1.66
C THR A 323 14.23 12.16 1.41
N GLY A 324 12.91 12.16 1.25
CA GLY A 324 12.09 10.97 1.01
C GLY A 324 11.13 10.66 2.13
N LEU A 325 10.47 9.52 2.04
CA LEU A 325 9.48 9.07 3.00
C LEU A 325 9.69 7.60 3.37
N VAL A 326 9.97 7.32 4.64
CA VAL A 326 9.90 5.97 5.21
C VAL A 326 8.63 5.91 6.04
N SER A 327 7.62 5.27 5.49
CA SER A 327 6.29 5.18 6.10
C SER A 327 6.16 3.92 6.93
N VAL A 328 5.77 4.08 8.20
CA VAL A 328 5.42 2.96 9.07
C VAL A 328 3.89 2.81 9.07
N ILE A 329 3.43 1.61 8.75
CA ILE A 329 2.02 1.30 8.48
C ILE A 329 1.62 0.10 9.33
N THR A 330 0.45 0.16 9.96
CA THR A 330 -0.17 -1.00 10.61
C THR A 330 -1.36 -1.48 9.81
N ALA A 331 -1.57 -2.80 9.76
CA ALA A 331 -2.64 -3.41 9.02
C ALA A 331 -3.60 -4.17 9.95
N ALA A 332 -4.90 -3.99 9.72
CA ALA A 332 -5.92 -4.93 10.13
C ALA A 332 -6.28 -5.80 8.94
N THR A 333 -6.37 -7.10 9.13
CA THR A 333 -6.68 -8.07 8.07
C THR A 333 -7.93 -8.86 8.42
N PHE A 334 -8.69 -9.22 7.39
CA PHE A 334 -9.85 -10.09 7.51
C PHE A 334 -9.97 -10.99 6.28
N ASN A 335 -10.10 -12.28 6.52
CA ASN A 335 -10.13 -13.27 5.46
C ASN A 335 -11.59 -13.63 5.09
N VAL A 336 -11.92 -13.49 3.82
CA VAL A 336 -13.21 -13.84 3.24
C VAL A 336 -13.04 -15.06 2.34
N ARG A 337 -13.45 -16.22 2.80
CA ARG A 337 -13.38 -17.44 2.02
C ARG A 337 -14.43 -17.42 0.92
N LEU A 338 -13.99 -17.65 -0.31
CA LEU A 338 -14.88 -17.76 -1.47
C LEU A 338 -15.34 -19.22 -1.67
N PRO A 339 -16.48 -19.43 -2.34
CA PRO A 339 -16.85 -20.76 -2.77
C PRO A 339 -15.75 -21.39 -3.62
N LYS A 340 -15.50 -22.67 -3.39
CA LYS A 340 -14.58 -23.45 -4.21
C LYS A 340 -15.03 -23.46 -5.67
N TRP A 341 -14.08 -23.40 -6.55
CA TRP A 341 -14.35 -23.35 -7.98
C TRP A 341 -13.63 -24.50 -8.70
N GLN A 342 -14.40 -25.27 -9.49
CA GLN A 342 -13.84 -26.29 -10.36
C GLN A 342 -13.45 -25.65 -11.69
N LEU A 343 -12.20 -25.82 -12.09
CA LEU A 343 -11.75 -25.31 -13.35
C LEU A 343 -12.52 -26.01 -14.50
N PRO A 344 -13.12 -25.25 -15.41
CA PRO A 344 -13.77 -25.82 -16.59
C PRO A 344 -12.74 -26.54 -17.48
N ASP A 345 -13.15 -27.67 -18.05
CA ASP A 345 -12.30 -28.53 -18.89
C ASP A 345 -11.72 -27.83 -20.12
N ASN A 346 -12.22 -26.65 -20.51
CA ASN A 346 -11.85 -25.91 -21.72
C ASN A 346 -11.00 -24.64 -21.48
N ILE A 347 -10.58 -24.37 -20.24
CA ILE A 347 -9.69 -23.19 -19.96
C ILE A 347 -8.31 -23.32 -20.62
N TRP A 348 -7.89 -24.54 -20.91
CA TRP A 348 -6.54 -24.84 -21.41
C TRP A 348 -6.34 -24.57 -22.91
N THR A 349 -7.39 -24.28 -23.66
CA THR A 349 -7.32 -24.18 -25.15
C THR A 349 -7.23 -22.75 -25.69
N ASN A 350 -7.23 -21.72 -24.85
CA ASN A 350 -7.36 -20.32 -25.31
C ASN A 350 -6.24 -19.36 -24.83
N TYR A 351 -5.04 -19.89 -24.53
CA TYR A 351 -3.87 -19.04 -24.24
C TYR A 351 -2.63 -19.49 -24.98
#